data_5f91e1a0fb8a82552eee48a988fa9e28
#
_entry.id   5f91e1a0fb8a82552eee48a988fa9e28
#
_cell.length_a   1.000
_cell.length_b   1.000
_cell.length_c   1.000
_cell.angle_alpha   90.00
_cell.angle_beta   90.00
_cell.angle_gamma   90.00
#
_symmetry.space_group_name_H-M   'P 1'
#
loop_
_entity.id
_entity.type
_entity.pdbx_description
1 polymer ?
#
loop_
_entity_poly.entity_id
_entity_poly.type
_entity_poly.pdbx_seq_one_letter_code
_entity_poly.pdbx_strand_id
1 'polypeptide(L)'
;MGGSLSGLSGKRTVKVFTKAEPNYSLTIRDGNVILARSNPSDEFQHWYKDEKYSTRVKDEEGCPCFALVNKATGQAMKHSIGATQPVQLIPYNSNVLDESILWTEGRDLGDGFRPVRMVNNIRLNMDAFHGDKLSGGVHDGTTIVLWQWNKGDNQRWRITPYCCIKSIVVPKEGSWVLNRNRSVNVEECGAKMLA
;
A
#
# COMPACT_ATOMS: atom_id res chain seq x y z
N MET A 1 -7.96 22.11 5.88
CA MET A 1 -7.38 21.78 7.20
C MET A 1 -6.75 20.43 7.06
N GLY A 2 -5.42 20.33 7.07
CA GLY A 2 -4.70 19.07 6.91
C GLY A 2 -4.88 18.18 8.12
N GLY A 3 -5.20 16.88 7.88
CA GLY A 3 -5.23 15.89 8.94
C GLY A 3 -3.87 15.80 9.64
N SER A 4 -3.86 15.65 10.95
CA SER A 4 -2.62 15.57 11.73
C SER A 4 -1.94 14.23 11.52
N LEU A 5 -0.82 14.21 10.78
CA LEU A 5 0.06 13.04 10.63
C LEU A 5 0.99 12.82 11.84
N SER A 6 0.76 13.50 12.96
CA SER A 6 1.67 13.46 14.13
C SER A 6 1.95 12.03 14.65
N GLY A 7 0.98 11.14 14.57
CA GLY A 7 1.16 9.73 14.97
C GLY A 7 1.82 8.83 13.91
N LEU A 8 2.05 9.34 12.70
CA LEU A 8 2.65 8.58 11.58
C LEU A 8 4.04 9.10 11.21
N SER A 9 4.45 10.24 11.77
CA SER A 9 5.77 10.82 11.54
C SER A 9 6.86 9.82 11.92
N GLY A 10 7.81 9.60 11.02
CA GLY A 10 8.90 8.64 11.21
C GLY A 10 8.57 7.17 10.90
N LYS A 11 7.31 6.82 10.66
CA LYS A 11 6.96 5.47 10.19
C LYS A 11 7.41 5.27 8.74
N ARG A 12 7.79 4.03 8.41
CA ARG A 12 8.10 3.65 7.03
C ARG A 12 6.83 3.66 6.19
N THR A 13 6.93 4.17 4.99
CA THR A 13 5.86 4.08 4.00
C THR A 13 5.90 2.77 3.23
N VAL A 14 4.78 2.42 2.66
CA VAL A 14 4.58 1.22 1.85
C VAL A 14 4.19 1.58 0.42
N LYS A 15 4.60 0.72 -0.51
CA LYS A 15 4.07 0.62 -1.87
C LYS A 15 2.92 -0.37 -1.86
N VAL A 16 1.83 -0.05 -2.56
CA VAL A 16 0.67 -0.92 -2.74
C VAL A 16 0.47 -1.15 -4.23
N PHE A 17 0.40 -2.41 -4.67
CA PHE A 17 0.27 -2.75 -6.08
C PHE A 17 -0.45 -4.08 -6.27
N THR A 18 -1.00 -4.30 -7.47
CA THR A 18 -1.71 -5.54 -7.82
C THR A 18 -0.79 -6.56 -8.46
N LYS A 19 -1.22 -7.83 -8.43
CA LYS A 19 -0.58 -8.90 -9.19
C LYS A 19 -0.80 -8.74 -10.69
N ALA A 20 -1.91 -8.13 -11.11
CA ALA A 20 -2.22 -7.91 -12.51
C ALA A 20 -1.16 -7.09 -13.24
N GLU A 21 -0.58 -6.06 -12.55
CA GLU A 21 0.50 -5.25 -13.12
C GLU A 21 1.37 -4.65 -11.99
N PRO A 22 2.45 -5.34 -11.57
CA PRO A 22 3.30 -4.92 -10.46
C PRO A 22 4.10 -3.63 -10.70
N ASN A 23 4.17 -3.17 -11.96
CA ASN A 23 4.84 -1.92 -12.33
C ASN A 23 3.99 -0.67 -12.10
N TYR A 24 2.76 -0.83 -11.59
CA TYR A 24 1.88 0.26 -11.21
C TYR A 24 1.67 0.28 -9.71
N SER A 25 1.56 1.47 -9.15
CA SER A 25 1.39 1.70 -7.71
C SER A 25 0.12 2.47 -7.41
N LEU A 26 -0.50 2.15 -6.29
CA LEU A 26 -1.60 2.92 -5.74
C LEU A 26 -1.16 4.36 -5.48
N THR A 27 -1.92 5.31 -5.98
CA THR A 27 -1.63 6.75 -5.87
C THR A 27 -2.92 7.57 -5.78
N ILE A 28 -2.76 8.86 -5.50
CA ILE A 28 -3.84 9.84 -5.58
C ILE A 28 -3.56 10.79 -6.74
N ARG A 29 -4.54 10.96 -7.61
CA ARG A 29 -4.51 11.95 -8.69
C ARG A 29 -5.88 12.60 -8.81
N ASP A 30 -5.92 13.93 -8.82
CA ASP A 30 -7.15 14.73 -8.94
C ASP A 30 -8.25 14.30 -7.93
N GLY A 31 -7.84 14.02 -6.68
CA GLY A 31 -8.73 13.59 -5.62
C GLY A 31 -9.24 12.14 -5.72
N ASN A 32 -8.76 11.37 -6.68
CA ASN A 32 -9.16 9.97 -6.90
C ASN A 32 -8.03 9.01 -6.56
N VAL A 33 -8.37 7.82 -6.06
CA VAL A 33 -7.44 6.72 -5.84
C VAL A 33 -7.35 5.90 -7.12
N ILE A 34 -6.15 5.83 -7.70
CA ILE A 34 -5.88 5.17 -8.97
C ILE A 34 -4.60 4.34 -8.91
N LEU A 35 -4.32 3.59 -9.97
CA LEU A 35 -3.01 3.04 -10.25
C LEU A 35 -2.28 3.93 -11.28
N ALA A 36 -1.02 4.23 -10.99
CA ALA A 36 -0.12 4.91 -11.92
C ALA A 36 1.23 4.20 -11.97
N ARG A 37 1.99 4.43 -13.03
CA ARG A 37 3.32 3.83 -13.17
C ARG A 37 4.16 4.09 -11.92
N SER A 38 4.80 3.04 -11.41
CA SER A 38 5.57 3.11 -10.16
C SER A 38 6.71 4.12 -10.27
N ASN A 39 6.72 5.10 -9.36
CA ASN A 39 7.76 6.10 -9.21
C ASN A 39 8.07 6.26 -7.71
N PRO A 40 9.21 5.72 -7.21
CA PRO A 40 9.56 5.81 -5.79
C PRO A 40 9.78 7.25 -5.27
N SER A 41 9.95 8.22 -6.17
CA SER A 41 10.12 9.63 -5.81
C SER A 41 8.80 10.39 -5.71
N ASP A 42 7.69 9.77 -6.11
CA ASP A 42 6.36 10.36 -6.06
C ASP A 42 5.73 10.11 -4.68
N GLU A 43 5.65 11.14 -3.84
CA GLU A 43 5.10 11.04 -2.49
C GLU A 43 3.61 10.65 -2.47
N PHE A 44 2.87 10.87 -3.54
CA PHE A 44 1.48 10.41 -3.67
C PHE A 44 1.37 8.89 -3.80
N GLN A 45 2.45 8.19 -4.13
CA GLN A 45 2.51 6.73 -4.16
C GLN A 45 2.97 6.12 -2.83
N HIS A 46 3.31 6.96 -1.84
CA HIS A 46 3.73 6.53 -0.51
C HIS A 46 2.54 6.51 0.45
N TRP A 47 2.30 5.36 1.06
CA TRP A 47 1.22 5.17 2.01
C TRP A 47 1.76 4.76 3.38
N TYR A 48 1.16 5.23 4.44
CA TYR A 48 1.34 4.65 5.77
C TYR A 48 0.32 3.54 5.96
N LYS A 49 0.77 2.34 6.32
CA LYS A 49 -0.10 1.27 6.82
C LYS A 49 -0.21 1.46 8.33
N ASP A 50 -1.30 2.07 8.79
CA ASP A 50 -1.49 2.30 10.21
C ASP A 50 -2.32 1.17 10.84
N GLU A 51 -1.67 0.41 11.72
CA GLU A 51 -2.21 -0.75 12.40
C GLU A 51 -2.64 -0.43 13.85
N LYS A 52 -2.88 0.86 14.18
CA LYS A 52 -3.21 1.32 15.53
C LYS A 52 -4.35 0.54 16.17
N TYR A 53 -5.36 0.16 15.40
CA TYR A 53 -6.54 -0.55 15.87
C TYR A 53 -6.50 -2.06 15.61
N SER A 54 -5.43 -2.62 15.09
CA SER A 54 -5.30 -4.02 14.66
C SER A 54 -5.54 -5.06 15.75
N THR A 55 -5.27 -4.72 17.00
CA THR A 55 -5.53 -5.62 18.16
C THR A 55 -7.00 -5.62 18.58
N ARG A 56 -7.72 -4.52 18.33
CA ARG A 56 -9.11 -4.31 18.79
C ARG A 56 -10.14 -4.60 17.70
N VAL A 57 -9.79 -4.34 16.45
CA VAL A 57 -10.71 -4.48 15.31
C VAL A 57 -10.14 -5.51 14.35
N LYS A 58 -10.92 -6.52 14.08
CA LYS A 58 -10.62 -7.61 13.15
C LYS A 58 -11.86 -7.88 12.31
N ASP A 59 -11.67 -8.43 11.14
CA ASP A 59 -12.80 -8.91 10.33
C ASP A 59 -13.37 -10.23 10.87
N GLU A 60 -14.42 -10.73 10.22
CA GLU A 60 -15.13 -11.96 10.61
C GLU A 60 -14.26 -13.22 10.51
N GLU A 61 -13.13 -13.18 9.80
CA GLU A 61 -12.13 -14.26 9.76
C GLU A 61 -10.99 -14.07 10.77
N GLY A 62 -11.04 -13.00 11.57
CA GLY A 62 -10.03 -12.68 12.57
C GLY A 62 -8.80 -11.98 12.04
N CYS A 63 -8.78 -11.54 10.77
CA CYS A 63 -7.68 -10.78 10.21
C CYS A 63 -7.65 -9.36 10.80
N PRO A 64 -6.46 -8.89 11.24
CA PRO A 64 -6.33 -7.57 11.86
C PRO A 64 -6.53 -6.45 10.86
N CYS A 65 -7.14 -5.35 11.30
CA CYS A 65 -7.36 -4.19 10.48
C CYS A 65 -6.15 -3.26 10.37
N PHE A 66 -6.15 -2.45 9.32
CA PHE A 66 -5.24 -1.33 9.11
C PHE A 66 -5.92 -0.21 8.31
N ALA A 67 -5.39 0.99 8.40
CA ALA A 67 -5.74 2.09 7.52
C ALA A 67 -4.59 2.35 6.53
N LEU A 68 -4.92 2.73 5.29
CA LEU A 68 -3.98 3.25 4.32
C LEU A 68 -4.08 4.77 4.27
N VAL A 69 -3.05 5.45 4.72
CA VAL A 69 -2.99 6.92 4.79
C VAL A 69 -1.93 7.44 3.84
N ASN A 70 -2.32 8.29 2.91
CA ASN A 70 -1.41 8.82 1.91
C ASN A 70 -0.44 9.83 2.55
N LYS A 71 0.85 9.71 2.23
CA LYS A 71 1.90 10.55 2.79
C LYS A 71 1.78 12.01 2.35
N ALA A 72 1.47 12.24 1.08
CA ALA A 72 1.43 13.59 0.51
C ALA A 72 0.20 14.38 0.96
N THR A 73 -0.96 13.71 1.08
CA THR A 73 -2.24 14.39 1.35
C THR A 73 -2.70 14.29 2.80
N GLY A 74 -2.20 13.32 3.57
CA GLY A 74 -2.72 13.03 4.90
C GLY A 74 -4.14 12.46 4.93
N GLN A 75 -4.64 12.00 3.78
CA GLN A 75 -5.97 11.41 3.66
C GLN A 75 -5.90 9.89 3.78
N ALA A 76 -6.89 9.32 4.43
CA ALA A 76 -7.09 7.87 4.49
C ALA A 76 -7.98 7.41 3.34
N MET A 77 -7.68 6.23 2.81
CA MET A 77 -8.52 5.55 1.84
C MET A 77 -9.76 4.98 2.57
N LYS A 78 -10.93 5.47 2.17
CA LYS A 78 -12.23 5.09 2.71
C LYS A 78 -12.94 4.11 1.79
N HIS A 79 -13.72 3.21 2.36
CA HIS A 79 -14.62 2.35 1.61
C HIS A 79 -15.50 3.17 0.67
N SER A 80 -15.87 2.59 -0.48
CA SER A 80 -16.87 3.19 -1.36
C SER A 80 -18.28 3.05 -0.79
N ILE A 81 -19.23 3.71 -1.44
CA ILE A 81 -20.65 3.60 -1.08
C ILE A 81 -21.27 2.24 -1.41
N GLY A 82 -20.55 1.37 -2.12
CA GLY A 82 -21.02 0.03 -2.47
C GLY A 82 -20.14 -0.63 -3.54
N ALA A 83 -20.53 -1.83 -3.93
CA ALA A 83 -19.89 -2.57 -5.01
C ALA A 83 -19.89 -1.75 -6.30
N THR A 84 -18.82 -1.89 -7.09
CA THR A 84 -18.56 -1.20 -8.37
C THR A 84 -18.28 0.31 -8.27
N GLN A 85 -18.38 0.87 -7.08
CA GLN A 85 -18.16 2.30 -6.86
C GLN A 85 -16.71 2.59 -6.43
N PRO A 86 -16.14 3.74 -6.83
CA PRO A 86 -14.79 4.13 -6.45
C PRO A 86 -14.63 4.26 -4.93
N VAL A 87 -13.47 3.86 -4.42
CA VAL A 87 -13.06 4.18 -3.05
C VAL A 87 -12.93 5.69 -2.88
N GLN A 88 -13.09 6.16 -1.66
CA GLN A 88 -13.10 7.58 -1.31
C GLN A 88 -11.86 7.97 -0.52
N LEU A 89 -11.67 9.26 -0.31
CA LEU A 89 -10.62 9.83 0.52
C LEU A 89 -11.23 10.75 1.56
N ILE A 90 -10.78 10.60 2.82
CA ILE A 90 -11.15 11.52 3.90
C ILE A 90 -9.91 11.95 4.69
N PRO A 91 -9.91 13.14 5.32
CA PRO A 91 -8.84 13.52 6.24
C PRO A 91 -8.66 12.47 7.33
N TYR A 92 -7.42 12.02 7.55
CA TYR A 92 -7.13 11.01 8.56
C TYR A 92 -7.06 11.61 9.96
N ASN A 93 -7.69 10.94 10.93
CA ASN A 93 -7.56 11.24 12.35
C ASN A 93 -7.30 9.96 13.14
N SER A 94 -6.06 9.76 13.57
CA SER A 94 -5.65 8.55 14.30
C SER A 94 -6.32 8.38 15.66
N ASN A 95 -6.95 9.42 16.22
CA ASN A 95 -7.58 9.35 17.53
C ASN A 95 -9.06 8.95 17.46
N VAL A 96 -9.62 8.83 16.26
CA VAL A 96 -10.99 8.40 16.02
C VAL A 96 -10.97 7.03 15.40
N LEU A 97 -11.70 6.09 16.02
CA LEU A 97 -11.97 4.79 15.41
C LEU A 97 -13.09 4.97 14.37
N ASP A 98 -12.71 4.91 13.10
CA ASP A 98 -13.63 4.97 11.98
C ASP A 98 -13.46 3.70 11.13
N GLU A 99 -14.40 2.76 11.25
CA GLU A 99 -14.35 1.51 10.51
C GLU A 99 -14.43 1.70 9.00
N SER A 100 -14.95 2.83 8.53
CA SER A 100 -15.09 3.10 7.09
C SER A 100 -13.75 3.28 6.37
N ILE A 101 -12.65 3.46 7.11
CA ILE A 101 -11.27 3.54 6.57
C ILE A 101 -10.43 2.30 6.90
N LEU A 102 -11.02 1.30 7.57
CA LEU A 102 -10.30 0.12 8.00
C LEU A 102 -10.45 -1.02 6.99
N TRP A 103 -9.30 -1.53 6.60
CA TRP A 103 -9.13 -2.63 5.65
C TRP A 103 -8.50 -3.83 6.34
N THR A 104 -8.66 -5.01 5.77
CA THR A 104 -7.95 -6.22 6.20
C THR A 104 -7.28 -6.90 5.02
N GLU A 105 -6.15 -7.56 5.29
CA GLU A 105 -5.56 -8.49 4.33
C GLU A 105 -6.06 -9.90 4.62
N GLY A 106 -6.66 -10.54 3.63
CA GLY A 106 -7.02 -11.95 3.71
C GLY A 106 -5.80 -12.87 3.69
N ARG A 107 -6.05 -14.16 3.55
CA ARG A 107 -4.99 -15.18 3.52
C ARG A 107 -4.05 -14.96 2.33
N ASP A 108 -2.79 -15.32 2.52
CA ASP A 108 -1.83 -15.41 1.42
C ASP A 108 -2.32 -16.43 0.38
N LEU A 109 -2.28 -16.05 -0.87
CA LEU A 109 -2.75 -16.89 -1.97
C LEU A 109 -1.66 -17.80 -2.55
N GLY A 110 -0.52 -17.92 -1.83
CA GLY A 110 0.59 -18.79 -2.16
C GLY A 110 1.75 -18.11 -2.88
N ASP A 111 1.64 -16.83 -3.17
CA ASP A 111 2.63 -16.06 -3.91
C ASP A 111 2.94 -14.69 -3.26
N GLY A 112 2.52 -14.50 -2.01
CA GLY A 112 2.69 -13.27 -1.24
C GLY A 112 1.71 -12.16 -1.62
N PHE A 113 0.72 -12.44 -2.46
CA PHE A 113 -0.40 -11.55 -2.74
C PHE A 113 -1.62 -11.94 -1.91
N ARG A 114 -2.37 -10.93 -1.48
CA ARG A 114 -3.54 -11.09 -0.61
C ARG A 114 -4.71 -10.27 -1.12
N PRO A 115 -5.96 -10.70 -0.91
CA PRO A 115 -7.10 -9.81 -1.08
C PRO A 115 -7.05 -8.72 0.01
N VAL A 116 -7.28 -7.46 -0.36
CA VAL A 116 -7.51 -6.35 0.56
C VAL A 116 -9.00 -6.05 0.56
N ARG A 117 -9.63 -6.10 1.72
CA ARG A 117 -11.08 -6.11 1.84
C ARG A 117 -11.57 -5.21 2.96
N MET A 118 -12.83 -4.82 2.92
CA MET A 118 -13.46 -4.04 3.97
C MET A 118 -13.45 -4.83 5.28
N VAL A 119 -13.13 -4.19 6.39
CA VAL A 119 -13.10 -4.84 7.72
C VAL A 119 -14.48 -5.36 8.13
N ASN A 120 -15.53 -4.67 7.78
CA ASN A 120 -16.91 -4.98 8.17
C ASN A 120 -17.74 -5.68 7.08
N ASN A 121 -17.14 -5.97 5.93
CA ASN A 121 -17.74 -6.77 4.86
C ASN A 121 -16.66 -7.37 3.96
N ILE A 122 -16.14 -8.52 4.31
CA ILE A 122 -15.05 -9.19 3.58
C ILE A 122 -15.43 -9.70 2.19
N ARG A 123 -16.72 -9.64 1.82
CA ARG A 123 -17.16 -9.98 0.46
C ARG A 123 -16.79 -8.90 -0.56
N LEU A 124 -16.56 -7.65 -0.08
CA LEU A 124 -16.14 -6.53 -0.92
C LEU A 124 -14.64 -6.29 -0.78
N ASN A 125 -13.95 -6.44 -1.89
CA ASN A 125 -12.51 -6.37 -1.99
C ASN A 125 -12.09 -5.13 -2.78
N MET A 126 -10.92 -4.62 -2.48
CA MET A 126 -10.26 -3.62 -3.30
C MET A 126 -9.95 -4.22 -4.67
N ASP A 127 -10.36 -3.53 -5.72
CA ASP A 127 -10.32 -3.98 -7.10
C ASP A 127 -9.76 -2.89 -8.00
N ALA A 128 -8.76 -3.22 -8.81
CA ALA A 128 -8.33 -2.37 -9.90
C ALA A 128 -9.32 -2.55 -11.05
N PHE A 129 -10.22 -1.58 -11.22
CA PHE A 129 -11.38 -1.67 -12.10
C PHE A 129 -11.00 -2.01 -13.54
N HIS A 130 -11.57 -3.08 -14.10
CA HIS A 130 -11.23 -3.62 -15.42
C HIS A 130 -9.74 -3.98 -15.58
N GLY A 131 -9.02 -4.18 -14.47
CA GLY A 131 -7.59 -4.49 -14.48
C GLY A 131 -7.23 -5.92 -14.87
N ASP A 132 -8.21 -6.80 -15.12
CA ASP A 132 -7.94 -8.11 -15.72
C ASP A 132 -7.66 -7.97 -17.23
N LYS A 133 -6.90 -8.93 -17.77
CA LYS A 133 -6.45 -8.87 -19.18
C LYS A 133 -7.58 -8.87 -20.20
N LEU A 134 -8.71 -9.51 -19.87
CA LEU A 134 -9.85 -9.60 -20.79
C LEU A 134 -10.65 -8.29 -20.81
N SER A 135 -10.57 -7.50 -19.74
CA SER A 135 -11.27 -6.22 -19.60
C SER A 135 -10.40 -5.00 -19.95
N GLY A 136 -9.19 -5.20 -20.47
CA GLY A 136 -8.29 -4.14 -20.88
C GLY A 136 -6.99 -4.05 -20.06
N GLY A 137 -6.94 -4.64 -18.89
CA GLY A 137 -5.76 -4.66 -18.02
C GLY A 137 -5.53 -3.36 -17.27
N VAL A 138 -4.59 -3.40 -16.33
CA VAL A 138 -4.16 -2.23 -15.57
C VAL A 138 -3.40 -1.26 -16.48
N HIS A 139 -3.76 0.01 -16.41
CA HIS A 139 -3.12 1.10 -17.14
C HIS A 139 -3.03 2.35 -16.26
N ASP A 140 -2.39 3.39 -16.75
CA ASP A 140 -2.30 4.66 -16.03
C ASP A 140 -3.68 5.28 -15.85
N GLY A 141 -4.07 5.54 -14.61
CA GLY A 141 -5.40 6.03 -14.27
C GLY A 141 -6.43 4.94 -13.94
N THR A 142 -6.07 3.65 -13.94
CA THR A 142 -6.99 2.58 -13.50
C THR A 142 -7.56 2.89 -12.12
N THR A 143 -8.87 3.06 -12.04
CA THR A 143 -9.58 3.45 -10.81
C THR A 143 -9.65 2.28 -9.83
N ILE A 144 -9.59 2.59 -8.54
CA ILE A 144 -9.80 1.59 -7.48
C ILE A 144 -11.26 1.63 -7.02
N VAL A 145 -11.89 0.48 -7.08
CA VAL A 145 -13.29 0.29 -6.68
C VAL A 145 -13.42 -0.80 -5.62
N LEU A 146 -14.61 -0.98 -5.08
CA LEU A 146 -14.98 -2.19 -4.35
C LEU A 146 -15.66 -3.18 -5.29
N TRP A 147 -15.30 -4.45 -5.21
CA TRP A 147 -15.91 -5.52 -5.99
C TRP A 147 -16.02 -6.82 -5.19
N GLN A 148 -16.99 -7.64 -5.55
CA GLN A 148 -17.08 -8.99 -5.01
C GLN A 148 -15.86 -9.81 -5.45
N TRP A 149 -15.38 -10.69 -4.56
CA TRP A 149 -14.23 -11.54 -4.86
C TRP A 149 -14.49 -12.46 -6.05
N ASN A 150 -13.70 -12.32 -7.10
CA ASN A 150 -13.78 -13.12 -8.33
C ASN A 150 -12.49 -13.88 -8.66
N LYS A 151 -11.49 -13.84 -7.76
CA LYS A 151 -10.16 -14.47 -7.91
C LYS A 151 -9.28 -13.82 -8.98
N GLY A 152 -9.63 -12.67 -9.53
CA GLY A 152 -8.85 -11.93 -10.51
C GLY A 152 -7.51 -11.44 -9.94
N ASP A 153 -6.49 -11.34 -10.78
CA ASP A 153 -5.19 -10.81 -10.38
C ASP A 153 -5.27 -9.31 -10.05
N ASN A 154 -6.28 -8.60 -10.56
CA ASN A 154 -6.61 -7.21 -10.25
C ASN A 154 -7.20 -7.00 -8.83
N GLN A 155 -7.55 -8.08 -8.12
CA GLN A 155 -7.98 -8.10 -6.73
C GLN A 155 -6.92 -8.66 -5.76
N ARG A 156 -5.76 -9.04 -6.27
CA ARG A 156 -4.65 -9.58 -5.50
C ARG A 156 -3.61 -8.50 -5.29
N TRP A 157 -3.39 -8.13 -4.05
CA TRP A 157 -2.58 -6.98 -3.66
C TRP A 157 -1.35 -7.40 -2.89
N ARG A 158 -0.30 -6.61 -3.04
CA ARG A 158 0.88 -6.68 -2.18
C ARG A 158 1.15 -5.31 -1.59
N ILE A 159 1.38 -5.28 -0.29
CA ILE A 159 1.74 -4.10 0.48
C ILE A 159 3.17 -4.31 0.98
N THR A 160 4.13 -3.56 0.45
CA THR A 160 5.55 -3.73 0.78
C THR A 160 6.18 -2.43 1.25
N PRO A 161 7.03 -2.45 2.29
CA PRO A 161 7.78 -1.27 2.69
C PRO A 161 8.62 -0.72 1.54
N TYR A 162 8.69 0.61 1.41
CA TYR A 162 9.74 1.22 0.61
C TYR A 162 11.10 0.98 1.30
N CYS A 163 12.06 0.41 0.60
CA CYS A 163 13.45 0.36 1.06
C CYS A 163 13.98 1.78 1.18
N CYS A 164 14.36 2.19 2.39
CA CYS A 164 15.24 3.35 2.54
C CYS A 164 16.60 2.95 1.95
N ILE A 165 16.84 3.25 0.69
CA ILE A 165 18.21 3.29 0.18
C ILE A 165 18.84 4.46 0.94
N LYS A 166 19.51 4.18 2.06
CA LYS A 166 20.46 5.14 2.62
C LYS A 166 21.47 5.35 1.50
N SER A 167 21.45 6.52 0.89
CA SER A 167 22.48 6.92 -0.07
C SER A 167 23.81 6.52 0.52
N ILE A 168 24.47 5.53 -0.11
CA ILE A 168 25.88 5.25 0.18
C ILE A 168 26.58 6.51 -0.29
N VAL A 169 26.90 7.39 0.66
CA VAL A 169 27.85 8.48 0.39
C VAL A 169 29.17 7.77 0.11
N VAL A 170 29.48 7.59 -1.17
CA VAL A 170 30.81 7.16 -1.59
C VAL A 170 31.74 8.34 -1.24
N PRO A 171 32.67 8.17 -0.30
CA PRO A 171 33.64 9.25 -0.01
C PRO A 171 34.44 9.52 -1.28
N LYS A 172 34.47 10.77 -1.73
CA LYS A 172 35.43 11.18 -2.76
C LYS A 172 36.81 10.80 -2.25
N GLU A 173 37.47 9.97 -3.02
CA GLU A 173 38.86 9.50 -2.97
C GLU A 173 39.69 9.84 -1.73
N GLY A 174 40.21 8.80 -1.06
CA GLY A 174 41.49 8.90 -0.32
C GLY A 174 41.50 8.50 1.14
N SER A 175 40.65 7.61 1.66
CA SER A 175 40.93 7.05 2.99
C SER A 175 40.09 5.78 3.25
N TRP A 176 40.74 4.62 3.08
CA TRP A 176 40.21 3.34 3.54
C TRP A 176 40.58 3.15 5.01
N VAL A 177 39.68 3.50 5.90
CA VAL A 177 39.76 3.04 7.30
C VAL A 177 38.82 1.85 7.42
N LEU A 178 39.38 0.66 7.51
CA LEU A 178 38.69 -0.58 7.83
C LEU A 178 38.16 -0.51 9.27
N ASN A 179 36.90 -0.17 9.46
CA ASN A 179 36.26 -0.33 10.76
C ASN A 179 35.67 -1.75 10.87
N ARG A 180 36.43 -2.65 11.49
CA ARG A 180 36.06 -4.04 11.78
C ARG A 180 35.08 -4.08 12.92
N ASN A 181 33.82 -3.75 12.74
CA ASN A 181 32.73 -4.22 13.62
C ASN A 181 31.40 -3.65 13.18
N ARG A 182 30.81 -4.28 12.15
CA ARG A 182 29.35 -4.44 11.96
C ARG A 182 29.12 -5.31 10.73
N SER A 183 28.82 -6.56 10.97
CA SER A 183 28.22 -7.43 9.96
C SER A 183 26.85 -6.87 9.59
N VAL A 184 26.71 -6.41 8.34
CA VAL A 184 25.42 -6.04 7.75
C VAL A 184 24.95 -7.27 6.98
N ASN A 185 23.89 -7.92 7.46
CA ASN A 185 23.22 -8.98 6.71
C ASN A 185 22.59 -8.38 5.46
N VAL A 186 23.13 -8.73 4.28
CA VAL A 186 22.72 -8.24 2.96
C VAL A 186 21.55 -9.06 2.39
N GLU A 187 20.99 -10.01 3.13
CA GLU A 187 19.99 -10.96 2.61
C GLU A 187 18.53 -10.47 2.59
N GLU A 188 18.21 -9.27 3.08
CA GLU A 188 16.82 -8.79 3.14
C GLU A 188 16.38 -7.83 2.03
N CYS A 189 17.24 -7.47 1.09
CA CYS A 189 16.85 -6.73 -0.11
C CYS A 189 17.23 -7.57 -1.34
N GLY A 190 16.27 -8.37 -1.83
CA GLY A 190 16.46 -9.17 -3.03
C GLY A 190 16.69 -8.33 -4.30
N ALA A 191 17.89 -7.78 -4.44
CA ALA A 191 18.38 -7.25 -5.70
C ALA A 191 19.49 -8.18 -6.19
N LYS A 192 19.15 -9.10 -7.11
CA LYS A 192 20.15 -9.74 -7.96
C LYS A 192 20.78 -8.65 -8.82
N MET A 193 22.03 -8.28 -8.53
CA MET A 193 22.89 -7.67 -9.54
C MET A 193 23.21 -8.75 -10.58
N LEU A 194 22.80 -8.51 -11.79
CA LEU A 194 23.38 -9.20 -12.96
C LEU A 194 24.70 -8.51 -13.27
N ALA A 195 25.75 -9.32 -13.27
CA ALA A 195 27.07 -8.98 -13.79
C ALA A 195 27.00 -8.83 -15.31
#